data_894c3e02faed4520e919ae945e95d563
#
_entry.id   894c3e02faed4520e919ae945e95d563
#
_cell.length_a   1.000
_cell.length_b   1.000
_cell.length_c   1.000
_cell.angle_alpha   90.00
_cell.angle_beta   90.00
_cell.angle_gamma   90.00
#
_symmetry.space_group_name_H-M   'P 1'
#
loop_
_entity.id
_entity.type
_entity.pdbx_description
1 polymer ?
#
loop_
_entity_poly.entity_id
_entity_poly.type
_entity_poly.pdbx_seq_one_letter_code
_entity_poly.pdbx_strand_id
1 'polypeptide(L)'
;MKPFSRTVEKVLAWIANVLLILLTGALVYIVFFKTELIRNNPDIIQQAEQIFASNPKTANLTPEQRMDLMIASFITYVVIYIIVTILTILGAFLMKKPVLSGVFFLLAAIAVGVTSVGWLIPIYLLHLIVAIMLFVRKEPPTEFPEQQEQQETISYL
;
A
#
# COMPACT_ATOMS: atom_id res chain seq x y z
N MET A 1 10.70 -4.00 33.79
CA MET A 1 9.81 -3.35 32.79
C MET A 1 9.47 -4.34 31.70
N LYS A 2 8.24 -4.33 31.15
CA LYS A 2 7.92 -5.18 29.99
C LYS A 2 8.60 -4.58 28.76
N PRO A 3 9.29 -5.38 27.92
CA PRO A 3 9.94 -4.87 26.73
C PRO A 3 8.90 -4.24 25.79
N PHE A 4 9.25 -3.12 25.17
CA PHE A 4 8.40 -2.44 24.19
C PHE A 4 8.17 -3.36 23.00
N SER A 5 6.93 -3.70 22.73
CA SER A 5 6.56 -4.64 21.67
C SER A 5 5.68 -3.98 20.62
N ARG A 6 6.06 -4.09 19.34
CA ARG A 6 5.29 -3.66 18.15
C ARG A 6 4.52 -4.82 17.52
N THR A 7 4.05 -5.74 18.33
CA THR A 7 3.37 -6.96 17.82
C THR A 7 2.10 -6.61 17.07
N VAL A 8 1.31 -5.67 17.58
CA VAL A 8 0.04 -5.28 16.95
C VAL A 8 0.28 -4.65 15.58
N GLU A 9 1.23 -3.71 15.48
CA GLU A 9 1.62 -3.07 14.22
C GLU A 9 2.11 -4.10 13.21
N LYS A 10 2.92 -5.07 13.64
CA LYS A 10 3.42 -6.15 12.77
C LYS A 10 2.29 -7.03 12.25
N VAL A 11 1.39 -7.45 13.11
CA VAL A 11 0.25 -8.31 12.72
C VAL A 11 -0.64 -7.56 11.73
N LEU A 12 -1.02 -6.32 12.01
CA LEU A 12 -1.85 -5.51 11.10
C LEU A 12 -1.16 -5.26 9.77
N ALA A 13 0.14 -4.95 9.78
CA ALA A 13 0.92 -4.76 8.56
C ALA A 13 0.96 -6.01 7.69
N TRP A 14 1.15 -7.19 8.29
CA TRP A 14 1.14 -8.45 7.53
C TRP A 14 -0.24 -8.80 7.00
N ILE A 15 -1.32 -8.54 7.74
CA ILE A 15 -2.69 -8.70 7.24
C ILE A 15 -2.93 -7.78 6.04
N ALA A 16 -2.57 -6.50 6.16
CA ALA A 16 -2.69 -5.54 5.08
C ALA A 16 -1.88 -5.96 3.83
N ASN A 17 -0.64 -6.42 4.03
CA ASN A 17 0.22 -6.89 2.95
C ASN A 17 -0.34 -8.14 2.25
N VAL A 18 -0.88 -9.12 3.00
CA VAL A 18 -1.50 -10.31 2.40
C VAL A 18 -2.68 -9.91 1.53
N LEU A 19 -3.55 -9.02 1.99
CA LEU A 19 -4.67 -8.53 1.20
C LEU A 19 -4.20 -7.80 -0.07
N LEU A 20 -3.16 -6.97 0.04
CA LEU A 20 -2.59 -6.25 -1.09
C LEU A 20 -1.91 -7.19 -2.09
N ILE A 21 -1.19 -8.21 -1.63
CA ILE A 21 -0.57 -9.25 -2.48
C ILE A 21 -1.64 -10.03 -3.24
N LEU A 22 -2.72 -10.45 -2.58
CA LEU A 22 -3.81 -11.16 -3.22
C LEU A 22 -4.49 -10.30 -4.29
N LEU A 23 -4.75 -9.02 -3.98
CA LEU A 23 -5.31 -8.07 -4.94
C LEU A 23 -4.38 -7.88 -6.14
N THR A 24 -3.10 -7.58 -5.88
CA THR A 24 -2.09 -7.36 -6.93
C THR A 24 -1.93 -8.60 -7.80
N GLY A 25 -1.88 -9.78 -7.20
CA GLY A 25 -1.82 -11.06 -7.93
C GLY A 25 -3.04 -11.30 -8.81
N ALA A 26 -4.24 -11.00 -8.32
CA ALA A 26 -5.48 -11.09 -9.11
C ALA A 26 -5.47 -10.11 -10.29
N LEU A 27 -5.04 -8.85 -10.06
CA LEU A 27 -4.92 -7.86 -11.14
C LEU A 27 -3.90 -8.27 -12.20
N VAL A 28 -2.72 -8.75 -11.79
CA VAL A 28 -1.71 -9.29 -12.70
C VAL A 28 -2.29 -10.43 -13.52
N TYR A 29 -2.96 -11.38 -12.88
CA TYR A 29 -3.56 -12.52 -13.57
C TYR A 29 -4.60 -12.08 -14.61
N ILE A 30 -5.53 -11.19 -14.25
CA ILE A 30 -6.57 -10.72 -15.17
C ILE A 30 -5.95 -9.96 -16.33
N VAL A 31 -5.05 -9.01 -16.08
CA VAL A 31 -4.51 -8.12 -17.10
C VAL A 31 -3.58 -8.84 -18.07
N PHE A 32 -2.73 -9.76 -17.58
CA PHE A 32 -1.75 -10.42 -18.44
C PHE A 32 -2.19 -11.77 -19.00
N PHE A 33 -3.06 -12.50 -18.29
CA PHE A 33 -3.46 -13.86 -18.71
C PHE A 33 -4.92 -13.96 -19.16
N LYS A 34 -5.74 -12.94 -18.87
CA LYS A 34 -7.18 -12.92 -19.20
C LYS A 34 -7.59 -11.63 -19.92
N THR A 35 -6.70 -11.05 -20.74
CA THR A 35 -6.96 -9.81 -21.49
C THR A 35 -8.24 -9.88 -22.32
N GLU A 36 -8.57 -11.06 -22.87
CA GLU A 36 -9.81 -11.28 -23.61
C GLU A 36 -11.08 -11.03 -22.78
N LEU A 37 -11.02 -11.28 -21.46
CA LEU A 37 -12.15 -10.95 -20.57
C LEU A 37 -12.36 -9.44 -20.47
N ILE A 38 -11.27 -8.66 -20.53
CA ILE A 38 -11.33 -7.19 -20.53
C ILE A 38 -11.89 -6.70 -21.87
N ARG A 39 -11.36 -7.22 -23.00
CA ARG A 39 -11.74 -6.81 -24.34
C ARG A 39 -13.21 -7.11 -24.68
N ASN A 40 -13.74 -8.21 -24.17
CA ASN A 40 -15.10 -8.67 -24.48
C ASN A 40 -16.12 -8.28 -23.40
N ASN A 41 -15.72 -7.53 -22.36
CA ASN A 41 -16.63 -7.07 -21.33
C ASN A 41 -17.40 -5.83 -21.80
N PRO A 42 -18.75 -5.90 -21.92
CA PRO A 42 -19.54 -4.79 -22.42
C PRO A 42 -19.44 -3.53 -21.55
N ASP A 43 -19.33 -3.68 -20.23
CA ASP A 43 -19.20 -2.54 -19.31
C ASP A 43 -17.87 -1.80 -19.51
N ILE A 44 -16.79 -2.55 -19.76
CA ILE A 44 -15.46 -1.96 -20.01
C ILE A 44 -15.44 -1.28 -21.38
N ILE A 45 -16.08 -1.88 -22.40
CA ILE A 45 -16.23 -1.27 -23.72
C ILE A 45 -16.98 0.07 -23.61
N GLN A 46 -18.10 0.09 -22.90
CA GLN A 46 -18.88 1.29 -22.69
C GLN A 46 -18.09 2.37 -21.93
N GLN A 47 -17.32 1.99 -20.90
CA GLN A 47 -16.47 2.93 -20.17
C GLN A 47 -15.36 3.49 -21.06
N ALA A 48 -14.70 2.67 -21.88
CA ALA A 48 -13.69 3.12 -22.82
C ALA A 48 -14.28 4.15 -23.79
N GLU A 49 -15.46 3.89 -24.33
CA GLU A 49 -16.16 4.83 -25.20
C GLU A 49 -16.49 6.15 -24.47
N GLN A 50 -17.03 6.11 -23.26
CA GLN A 50 -17.38 7.30 -22.51
C GLN A 50 -16.14 8.15 -22.16
N ILE A 51 -15.05 7.54 -21.72
CA ILE A 51 -13.84 8.24 -21.26
C ILE A 51 -13.09 8.82 -22.47
N PHE A 52 -12.86 8.01 -23.49
CA PHE A 52 -11.97 8.40 -24.59
C PHE A 52 -12.69 9.12 -25.74
N ALA A 53 -13.99 8.88 -25.96
CA ALA A 53 -14.74 9.62 -26.96
C ALA A 53 -15.05 11.06 -26.52
N SER A 54 -15.21 11.30 -25.23
CA SER A 54 -15.48 12.64 -24.71
C SER A 54 -14.21 13.52 -24.62
N ASN A 55 -13.02 12.94 -24.72
CA ASN A 55 -11.77 13.68 -24.66
C ASN A 55 -11.33 14.12 -26.07
N PRO A 56 -11.13 15.43 -26.32
CA PRO A 56 -10.76 15.94 -27.66
C PRO A 56 -9.48 15.31 -28.23
N LYS A 57 -8.54 14.87 -27.38
CA LYS A 57 -7.28 14.25 -27.81
C LYS A 57 -7.45 12.81 -28.31
N THR A 58 -8.49 12.14 -27.88
CA THR A 58 -8.75 10.71 -28.17
C THR A 58 -10.07 10.48 -28.91
N ALA A 59 -10.84 11.55 -29.16
CA ALA A 59 -12.13 11.47 -29.85
C ALA A 59 -12.04 10.86 -31.26
N ASN A 60 -10.91 11.10 -31.96
CA ASN A 60 -10.68 10.62 -33.33
C ASN A 60 -10.16 9.18 -33.40
N LEU A 61 -9.92 8.52 -32.24
CA LEU A 61 -9.47 7.14 -32.19
C LEU A 61 -10.61 6.17 -32.51
N THR A 62 -10.25 5.05 -33.13
CA THR A 62 -11.21 3.96 -33.37
C THR A 62 -11.59 3.29 -32.03
N PRO A 63 -12.75 2.60 -31.95
CA PRO A 63 -13.14 1.84 -30.76
C PRO A 63 -12.05 0.87 -30.27
N GLU A 64 -11.37 0.21 -31.21
CA GLU A 64 -10.26 -0.71 -30.90
C GLU A 64 -9.07 0.03 -30.24
N GLN A 65 -8.66 1.17 -30.80
CA GLN A 65 -7.59 1.99 -30.22
C GLN A 65 -7.96 2.52 -28.83
N ARG A 66 -9.22 2.87 -28.57
CA ARG A 66 -9.70 3.26 -27.24
C ARG A 66 -9.63 2.11 -26.27
N MET A 67 -9.95 0.90 -26.69
CA MET A 67 -9.82 -0.31 -25.87
C MET A 67 -8.34 -0.59 -25.55
N ASP A 68 -7.44 -0.42 -26.50
CA ASP A 68 -6.00 -0.58 -26.25
C ASP A 68 -5.47 0.44 -25.23
N LEU A 69 -5.94 1.68 -25.26
CA LEU A 69 -5.65 2.68 -24.24
C LEU A 69 -6.21 2.29 -22.86
N MET A 70 -7.41 1.70 -22.81
CA MET A 70 -7.99 1.21 -21.56
C MET A 70 -7.13 0.08 -20.97
N ILE A 71 -6.71 -0.88 -21.78
CA ILE A 71 -5.82 -1.96 -21.36
C ILE A 71 -4.48 -1.42 -20.90
N ALA A 72 -3.90 -0.46 -21.62
CA ALA A 72 -2.65 0.21 -21.19
C ALA A 72 -2.81 0.92 -19.84
N SER A 73 -3.97 1.51 -19.57
CA SER A 73 -4.29 2.09 -18.26
C SER A 73 -4.34 1.03 -17.17
N PHE A 74 -4.96 -0.13 -17.41
CA PHE A 74 -4.97 -1.24 -16.45
C PHE A 74 -3.55 -1.78 -16.18
N ILE A 75 -2.72 -1.91 -17.22
CA ILE A 75 -1.30 -2.29 -17.05
C ILE A 75 -0.58 -1.28 -16.15
N THR A 76 -0.82 0.01 -16.36
CA THR A 76 -0.23 1.07 -15.53
C THR A 76 -0.63 0.93 -14.06
N TYR A 77 -1.92 0.68 -13.78
CA TYR A 77 -2.38 0.40 -12.42
C TYR A 77 -1.71 -0.83 -11.82
N VAL A 78 -1.59 -1.93 -12.58
CA VAL A 78 -0.90 -3.15 -12.12
C VAL A 78 0.54 -2.84 -11.72
N VAL A 79 1.28 -2.07 -12.53
CA VAL A 79 2.65 -1.66 -12.21
C VAL A 79 2.71 -0.85 -10.93
N ILE A 80 1.79 0.11 -10.74
CA ILE A 80 1.69 0.88 -9.50
C ILE A 80 1.45 -0.03 -8.29
N TYR A 81 0.50 -0.98 -8.39
CA TYR A 81 0.21 -1.92 -7.30
C TYR A 81 1.36 -2.86 -6.98
N ILE A 82 2.14 -3.29 -7.98
CA ILE A 82 3.37 -4.07 -7.75
C ILE A 82 4.39 -3.24 -6.95
N ILE A 83 4.64 -2.00 -7.37
CA ILE A 83 5.58 -1.10 -6.66
C ILE A 83 5.11 -0.86 -5.22
N VAL A 84 3.83 -0.56 -5.03
CA VAL A 84 3.25 -0.34 -3.70
C VAL A 84 3.37 -1.60 -2.83
N THR A 85 3.12 -2.77 -3.38
CA THR A 85 3.28 -4.05 -2.67
C THR A 85 4.72 -4.26 -2.21
N ILE A 86 5.70 -4.00 -3.08
CA ILE A 86 7.12 -4.08 -2.70
C ILE A 86 7.45 -3.10 -1.57
N LEU A 87 6.98 -1.84 -1.67
CA LEU A 87 7.22 -0.83 -0.65
C LEU A 87 6.63 -1.22 0.71
N THR A 88 5.43 -1.79 0.74
CA THR A 88 4.80 -2.20 2.01
C THR A 88 5.46 -3.43 2.63
N ILE A 89 5.93 -4.36 1.81
CA ILE A 89 6.73 -5.50 2.29
C ILE A 89 8.04 -5.00 2.90
N LEU A 90 8.76 -4.09 2.22
CA LEU A 90 9.95 -3.46 2.77
C LEU A 90 9.64 -2.70 4.06
N GLY A 91 8.52 -1.96 4.11
CA GLY A 91 8.04 -1.29 5.31
C GLY A 91 7.84 -2.26 6.48
N ALA A 92 7.25 -3.44 6.23
CA ALA A 92 7.05 -4.45 7.26
C ALA A 92 8.37 -5.00 7.83
N PHE A 93 9.41 -5.15 7.01
CA PHE A 93 10.75 -5.54 7.49
C PHE A 93 11.48 -4.40 8.21
N LEU A 94 11.21 -3.15 7.83
CA LEU A 94 11.88 -1.96 8.38
C LEU A 94 11.21 -1.40 9.64
N MET A 95 10.36 -2.14 10.34
CA MET A 95 9.64 -1.66 11.53
C MET A 95 10.55 -1.28 12.71
N LYS A 96 11.82 -1.68 12.69
CA LYS A 96 12.85 -1.16 13.61
C LYS A 96 13.13 0.33 13.40
N LYS A 97 12.82 0.87 12.20
CA LYS A 97 12.88 2.29 11.84
C LYS A 97 11.46 2.80 11.64
N PRO A 98 10.70 3.13 12.69
CA PRO A 98 9.25 3.34 12.62
C PRO A 98 8.83 4.47 11.69
N VAL A 99 9.60 5.55 11.65
CA VAL A 99 9.30 6.69 10.78
C VAL A 99 9.38 6.29 9.30
N LEU A 100 10.46 5.61 8.89
CA LEU A 100 10.64 5.17 7.51
C LEU A 100 9.58 4.13 7.10
N SER A 101 9.34 3.16 7.98
CA SER A 101 8.27 2.16 7.78
C SER A 101 6.90 2.84 7.68
N GLY A 102 6.59 3.78 8.57
CA GLY A 102 5.35 4.54 8.55
C GLY A 102 5.14 5.32 7.25
N VAL A 103 6.20 5.92 6.69
CA VAL A 103 6.15 6.60 5.39
C VAL A 103 5.77 5.62 4.27
N PHE A 104 6.35 4.42 4.24
CA PHE A 104 6.01 3.42 3.22
C PHE A 104 4.53 2.99 3.29
N PHE A 105 4.01 2.74 4.50
CA PHE A 105 2.61 2.41 4.69
C PHE A 105 1.67 3.58 4.36
N LEU A 106 2.08 4.82 4.67
CA LEU A 106 1.31 6.02 4.31
C LEU A 106 1.23 6.21 2.79
N LEU A 107 2.36 6.09 2.09
CA LEU A 107 2.40 6.16 0.63
C LEU A 107 1.51 5.08 -0.01
N ALA A 108 1.54 3.86 0.53
CA ALA A 108 0.67 2.79 0.09
C ALA A 108 -0.82 3.11 0.31
N ALA A 109 -1.18 3.64 1.48
CA ALA A 109 -2.55 4.03 1.79
C ALA A 109 -3.06 5.09 0.80
N ILE A 110 -2.25 6.10 0.51
CA ILE A 110 -2.57 7.16 -0.46
C ILE A 110 -2.70 6.57 -1.87
N ALA A 111 -1.72 5.78 -2.32
CA ALA A 111 -1.73 5.19 -3.66
C ALA A 111 -2.95 4.30 -3.89
N VAL A 112 -3.24 3.37 -2.95
CA VAL A 112 -4.40 2.49 -3.03
C VAL A 112 -5.70 3.27 -2.90
N GLY A 113 -5.79 4.24 -1.98
CA GLY A 113 -7.00 5.05 -1.78
C GLY A 113 -7.36 5.88 -3.00
N VAL A 114 -6.38 6.55 -3.61
CA VAL A 114 -6.57 7.39 -4.81
C VAL A 114 -6.91 6.54 -6.03
N THR A 115 -6.17 5.45 -6.27
CA THR A 115 -6.36 4.63 -7.49
C THR A 115 -7.63 3.80 -7.45
N SER A 116 -8.12 3.43 -6.25
CA SER A 116 -9.36 2.66 -6.10
C SER A 116 -10.62 3.52 -6.00
N VAL A 117 -10.48 4.85 -5.98
CA VAL A 117 -11.61 5.77 -5.76
C VAL A 117 -12.43 5.37 -4.52
N GLY A 118 -11.76 4.82 -3.50
CA GLY A 118 -12.38 4.41 -2.24
C GLY A 118 -13.00 2.99 -2.21
N TRP A 119 -13.02 2.25 -3.31
CA TRP A 119 -13.58 0.87 -3.32
C TRP A 119 -12.80 -0.12 -2.44
N LEU A 120 -11.49 0.10 -2.26
CA LEU A 120 -10.62 -0.79 -1.49
C LEU A 120 -10.42 -0.29 -0.05
N ILE A 121 -11.49 0.22 0.59
CA ILE A 121 -11.49 0.74 1.96
C ILE A 121 -10.71 -0.15 2.95
N PRO A 122 -10.96 -1.46 3.05
CA PRO A 122 -10.25 -2.28 4.02
C PRO A 122 -8.72 -2.27 3.82
N ILE A 123 -8.25 -2.24 2.58
CA ILE A 123 -6.82 -2.32 2.26
C ILE A 123 -6.12 -1.01 2.61
N TYR A 124 -6.58 0.12 2.05
CA TYR A 124 -5.90 1.39 2.33
C TYR A 124 -6.07 1.84 3.77
N LEU A 125 -7.21 1.54 4.41
CA LEU A 125 -7.46 1.89 5.81
C LEU A 125 -6.51 1.14 6.75
N LEU A 126 -6.28 -0.16 6.52
CA LEU A 126 -5.31 -0.93 7.29
C LEU A 126 -3.90 -0.37 7.17
N HIS A 127 -3.46 -0.02 5.95
CA HIS A 127 -2.16 0.62 5.74
C HIS A 127 -2.07 1.97 6.44
N LEU A 128 -3.14 2.78 6.41
CA LEU A 128 -3.20 4.06 7.10
C LEU A 128 -3.12 3.88 8.62
N ILE A 129 -3.85 2.93 9.20
CA ILE A 129 -3.81 2.63 10.64
C ILE A 129 -2.40 2.24 11.06
N VAL A 130 -1.74 1.33 10.30
CA VAL A 130 -0.36 0.92 10.57
C VAL A 130 0.58 2.12 10.52
N ALA A 131 0.46 2.99 9.51
CA ALA A 131 1.26 4.20 9.40
C ALA A 131 1.09 5.11 10.62
N ILE A 132 -0.14 5.41 11.02
CA ILE A 132 -0.45 6.24 12.20
C ILE A 132 0.15 5.62 13.47
N MET A 133 -0.03 4.32 13.68
CA MET A 133 0.53 3.63 14.85
C MET A 133 2.05 3.74 14.90
N LEU A 134 2.74 3.61 13.76
CA LEU A 134 4.19 3.73 13.68
C LEU A 134 4.70 5.15 13.96
N PHE A 135 3.92 6.19 13.62
CA PHE A 135 4.28 7.58 13.91
C PHE A 135 3.98 7.99 15.34
N VAL A 136 2.87 7.54 15.90
CA VAL A 136 2.38 7.98 17.21
C VAL A 136 3.04 7.20 18.34
N ARG A 137 3.27 5.93 18.17
CA ARG A 137 3.77 5.04 19.21
C ARG A 137 5.30 5.07 19.31
N LYS A 138 5.81 5.92 20.20
CA LYS A 138 7.24 6.07 20.45
C LYS A 138 7.75 4.99 21.40
N GLU A 139 8.98 4.54 21.20
CA GLU A 139 9.69 3.72 22.20
C GLU A 139 10.01 4.59 23.42
N PRO A 140 9.84 4.05 24.64
CA PRO A 140 10.30 4.78 25.82
C PRO A 140 11.82 5.03 25.71
N PRO A 141 12.30 6.17 26.22
CA PRO A 141 13.74 6.44 26.25
C PRO A 141 14.44 5.27 26.95
N THR A 142 15.48 4.73 26.33
CA THR A 142 16.39 3.80 27.00
C THR A 142 17.07 4.57 28.13
N GLU A 143 16.75 4.24 29.37
CA GLU A 143 17.52 4.74 30.51
C GLU A 143 18.97 4.34 30.26
N PHE A 144 19.87 5.34 30.19
CA PHE A 144 21.28 5.12 29.95
C PHE A 144 21.84 4.29 31.10
N PRO A 145 22.71 3.28 30.84
CA PRO A 145 23.34 2.45 31.90
C PRO A 145 24.07 3.27 32.98
N GLU A 146 24.51 4.46 32.62
CA GLU A 146 25.22 5.37 33.55
C GLU A 146 24.41 5.81 34.78
N GLN A 147 23.06 5.80 34.71
CA GLN A 147 22.23 6.14 35.85
C GLN A 147 22.06 4.98 36.84
N GLN A 148 22.17 3.73 36.37
CA GLN A 148 22.12 2.57 37.26
C GLN A 148 23.38 2.41 38.07
N GLU A 149 24.56 2.66 37.51
CA GLU A 149 25.85 2.63 38.28
C GLU A 149 25.90 3.70 39.36
N GLN A 150 25.34 4.88 39.14
CA GLN A 150 25.26 5.94 40.12
C GLN A 150 24.31 5.61 41.29
N GLN A 151 23.20 4.96 41.03
CA GLN A 151 22.25 4.55 42.07
C GLN A 151 22.79 3.40 42.93
N GLU A 152 23.50 2.44 42.33
CA GLU A 152 24.13 1.37 43.09
C GLU A 152 25.27 1.90 44.00
N THR A 153 26.06 2.86 43.50
CA THR A 153 27.17 3.43 44.30
C THR A 153 26.67 4.22 45.51
N ILE A 154 25.51 4.87 45.41
CA ILE A 154 24.91 5.60 46.54
C ILE A 154 24.27 4.66 47.56
N SER A 155 23.87 3.46 47.15
CA SER A 155 23.24 2.47 48.05
C SER A 155 24.23 1.75 48.96
N TYR A 156 25.54 1.87 48.72
CA TYR A 156 26.62 1.26 49.53
C TYR A 156 27.36 2.26 50.42
N LEU A 157 26.98 3.54 50.44
CA LEU A 157 27.49 4.56 51.35
C LEU A 157 26.47 4.85 52.45
#